data_86e66df3da91fd84b338a45d2d38af5c
#
_entry.id   86e66df3da91fd84b338a45d2d38af5c
#
_cell.length_a   1.000
_cell.length_b   1.000
_cell.length_c   1.000
_cell.angle_alpha   90.00
_cell.angle_beta   90.00
_cell.angle_gamma   90.00
#
_symmetry.space_group_name_H-M   'P 1'
#
loop_
_entity.id
_entity.type
_entity.pdbx_description
1 polymer ?
#
loop_
_entity_poly.entity_id
_entity_poly.type
_entity_poly.pdbx_seq_one_letter_code
_entity_poly.pdbx_strand_id
1 'polypeptide(L)'
;MAKRLLVALVSTPAALIGCHSSDDGLPSDPPTTVTKVSSGGFQSPTDAVASPDGKTFYFAAWDDTKQPTLFQVSSQPGSTATPLAAGDPLEAPIGLVMSCDGATLYVADMGGEAGAILQAPAAGGAATALGATGIVRPGGIAMGPDCKSLFATGLLSDGTPALFEVPVAGGAARVVYQGAPLTSPTGLHVDSQGVAWVMDHHAQGPEGAGVLFAIPADGSTADVVASNLRMGTPGGVSLTAGGGTAVMPTRDSDGNAQLTSVDIATGTVTNLAAPDMTDPAGLRSARKAGVFAVVDSEAGTIYRAE
;
A
#
# COMPACT_ATOMS: atom_id res chain seq x y z
N MET A 1 31.91 4.17 -65.73
CA MET A 1 31.84 4.50 -64.29
C MET A 1 30.38 4.55 -63.87
N ALA A 2 29.88 3.50 -63.27
CA ALA A 2 28.47 3.37 -62.85
C ALA A 2 28.39 3.64 -61.34
N LYS A 3 27.71 4.72 -60.95
CA LYS A 3 27.41 5.04 -59.57
C LYS A 3 26.26 4.12 -59.08
N ARG A 4 26.54 3.23 -58.12
CA ARG A 4 25.54 2.47 -57.38
C ARG A 4 24.88 3.41 -56.34
N LEU A 5 23.57 3.56 -56.45
CA LEU A 5 22.72 4.25 -55.48
C LEU A 5 22.44 3.25 -54.34
N LEU A 6 22.90 3.54 -53.12
CA LEU A 6 22.61 2.78 -51.90
C LEU A 6 21.30 3.29 -51.32
N VAL A 7 20.24 2.53 -51.40
CA VAL A 7 18.97 2.81 -50.74
C VAL A 7 19.08 2.23 -49.33
N ALA A 8 19.13 3.12 -48.33
CA ALA A 8 19.04 2.73 -46.94
C ALA A 8 17.54 2.49 -46.59
N LEU A 9 17.20 1.25 -46.29
CA LEU A 9 15.92 0.92 -45.69
C LEU A 9 15.95 1.40 -44.21
N VAL A 10 15.19 2.41 -43.95
CA VAL A 10 14.84 2.81 -42.56
C VAL A 10 13.72 1.89 -42.10
N SER A 11 14.05 0.92 -41.24
CA SER A 11 13.07 0.10 -40.55
C SER A 11 12.47 0.95 -39.42
N THR A 12 11.24 1.39 -39.58
CA THR A 12 10.41 1.91 -38.49
C THR A 12 10.10 0.77 -37.54
N PRO A 13 10.35 0.92 -36.21
CA PRO A 13 9.85 -0.07 -35.27
C PRO A 13 8.31 -0.02 -35.30
N ALA A 14 7.69 -1.16 -35.64
CA ALA A 14 6.27 -1.35 -35.43
C ALA A 14 6.01 -1.23 -33.93
N ALA A 15 5.32 -0.18 -33.51
CA ALA A 15 4.74 -0.11 -32.19
C ALA A 15 3.75 -1.28 -32.08
N LEU A 16 4.10 -2.28 -31.31
CA LEU A 16 3.17 -3.28 -30.82
C LEU A 16 2.17 -2.53 -29.92
N ILE A 17 1.05 -2.12 -30.51
CA ILE A 17 -0.13 -1.75 -29.75
C ILE A 17 -0.64 -3.09 -29.18
N GLY A 18 -0.08 -3.47 -28.04
CA GLY A 18 -0.67 -4.50 -27.20
C GLY A 18 -2.04 -3.97 -26.79
N CYS A 19 -3.10 -4.65 -27.23
CA CYS A 19 -4.41 -4.50 -26.58
C CYS A 19 -4.23 -4.92 -25.12
N HIS A 20 -3.91 -3.96 -24.26
CA HIS A 20 -4.10 -4.11 -22.84
C HIS A 20 -5.60 -4.09 -22.60
N SER A 21 -6.18 -5.21 -22.25
CA SER A 21 -7.41 -5.24 -21.48
C SER A 21 -7.05 -4.75 -20.07
N SER A 22 -6.80 -3.45 -19.94
CA SER A 22 -6.55 -2.79 -18.68
C SER A 22 -7.89 -2.54 -17.99
N ASP A 23 -8.50 -3.59 -17.49
CA ASP A 23 -9.58 -3.50 -16.52
C ASP A 23 -9.13 -4.20 -15.25
N ASP A 24 -8.06 -3.67 -14.64
CA ASP A 24 -7.57 -4.08 -13.32
C ASP A 24 -8.52 -3.62 -12.21
N GLY A 25 -9.56 -2.85 -12.57
CA GLY A 25 -10.64 -2.44 -11.68
C GLY A 25 -10.22 -1.47 -10.57
N LEU A 26 -9.00 -0.92 -10.65
CA LEU A 26 -8.56 0.18 -9.78
C LEU A 26 -9.37 1.44 -10.07
N PRO A 27 -9.45 2.41 -9.14
CA PRO A 27 -10.02 3.73 -9.41
C PRO A 27 -9.37 4.36 -10.65
N SER A 28 -10.16 4.84 -11.61
CA SER A 28 -9.64 5.47 -12.84
C SER A 28 -8.96 6.80 -12.57
N ASP A 29 -9.47 7.53 -11.57
CA ASP A 29 -9.09 8.89 -11.25
C ASP A 29 -8.72 9.02 -9.77
N PRO A 30 -7.92 10.05 -9.39
CA PRO A 30 -7.70 10.40 -8.00
C PRO A 30 -9.03 10.78 -7.32
N PRO A 31 -9.14 10.57 -6.00
CA PRO A 31 -10.37 10.88 -5.27
C PRO A 31 -10.66 12.38 -5.27
N THR A 32 -11.95 12.70 -5.35
CA THR A 32 -12.47 14.07 -5.29
C THR A 32 -13.29 14.33 -4.03
N THR A 33 -13.64 13.27 -3.30
CA THR A 33 -14.40 13.35 -2.04
C THR A 33 -13.80 12.42 -0.99
N VAL A 34 -13.97 12.81 0.27
CA VAL A 34 -13.63 12.01 1.45
C VAL A 34 -14.83 11.98 2.37
N THR A 35 -15.32 10.79 2.69
CA THR A 35 -16.52 10.59 3.49
C THR A 35 -16.25 9.66 4.68
N LYS A 36 -16.65 10.06 5.87
CA LYS A 36 -16.55 9.24 7.08
C LYS A 36 -17.46 8.01 6.98
N VAL A 37 -16.88 6.83 7.20
CA VAL A 37 -17.57 5.54 7.17
C VAL A 37 -17.92 5.08 8.58
N SER A 38 -16.93 5.01 9.47
CA SER A 38 -17.09 4.45 10.80
C SER A 38 -16.13 5.06 11.81
N SER A 39 -16.56 5.10 13.06
CA SER A 39 -15.73 5.42 14.24
C SER A 39 -16.33 4.79 15.48
N GLY A 40 -15.46 4.48 16.46
CA GLY A 40 -15.87 3.84 17.73
C GLY A 40 -15.89 2.31 17.65
N GLY A 41 -15.68 1.69 18.82
CA GLY A 41 -15.46 0.24 18.95
C GLY A 41 -14.06 -0.22 18.53
N PHE A 42 -13.18 0.70 18.16
CA PHE A 42 -11.78 0.48 17.85
C PHE A 42 -10.95 1.74 18.06
N GLN A 43 -9.64 1.58 18.20
CA GLN A 43 -8.67 2.66 18.42
C GLN A 43 -7.47 2.50 17.50
N SER A 44 -6.86 3.63 17.13
CA SER A 44 -5.60 3.69 16.37
C SER A 44 -5.54 2.74 15.17
N PRO A 45 -6.49 2.83 14.22
CA PRO A 45 -6.40 2.02 13.00
C PRO A 45 -5.10 2.35 12.24
N THR A 46 -4.41 1.31 11.74
CA THR A 46 -3.10 1.46 11.09
C THR A 46 -3.19 1.41 9.57
N ASP A 47 -3.86 0.41 9.03
CA ASP A 47 -4.03 0.26 7.58
C ASP A 47 -5.41 -0.33 7.27
N ALA A 48 -5.92 -0.06 6.08
CA ALA A 48 -7.20 -0.60 5.62
C ALA A 48 -7.12 -1.02 4.16
N VAL A 49 -7.87 -2.06 3.80
CA VAL A 49 -8.04 -2.54 2.44
C VAL A 49 -9.51 -2.70 2.11
N ALA A 50 -9.90 -2.33 0.89
CA ALA A 50 -11.25 -2.55 0.41
C ALA A 50 -11.41 -3.96 -0.17
N SER A 51 -12.61 -4.55 -0.01
CA SER A 51 -13.01 -5.73 -0.81
C SER A 51 -12.91 -5.42 -2.30
N PRO A 52 -12.75 -6.43 -3.18
CA PRO A 52 -12.63 -6.18 -4.61
C PRO A 52 -13.76 -5.32 -5.19
N ASP A 53 -14.98 -5.48 -4.72
CA ASP A 53 -16.16 -4.71 -5.14
C ASP A 53 -16.35 -3.37 -4.38
N GLY A 54 -15.44 -3.02 -3.47
CA GLY A 54 -15.46 -1.78 -2.70
C GLY A 54 -16.56 -1.64 -1.66
N LYS A 55 -17.32 -2.72 -1.37
CA LYS A 55 -18.47 -2.66 -0.45
C LYS A 55 -18.14 -2.88 1.00
N THR A 56 -17.01 -3.52 1.28
CA THR A 56 -16.53 -3.81 2.63
C THR A 56 -15.09 -3.30 2.75
N PHE A 57 -14.80 -2.65 3.87
CA PHE A 57 -13.44 -2.32 4.26
C PHE A 57 -13.00 -3.22 5.38
N TYR A 58 -11.76 -3.69 5.30
CA TYR A 58 -11.07 -4.46 6.33
C TYR A 58 -9.94 -3.60 6.85
N PHE A 59 -9.72 -3.57 8.14
CA PHE A 59 -8.67 -2.76 8.73
C PHE A 59 -8.09 -3.38 9.99
N ALA A 60 -6.85 -3.02 10.31
CA ALA A 60 -6.17 -3.40 11.52
C ALA A 60 -6.26 -2.25 12.54
N ALA A 61 -6.62 -2.56 13.78
CA ALA A 61 -6.76 -1.61 14.87
C ALA A 61 -6.65 -2.32 16.22
N TRP A 62 -6.77 -1.58 17.31
CA TRP A 62 -6.94 -2.14 18.65
C TRP A 62 -8.42 -2.02 19.04
N ASP A 63 -8.95 -3.04 19.71
CA ASP A 63 -10.29 -2.97 20.29
C ASP A 63 -10.32 -2.12 21.58
N ASP A 64 -11.50 -1.95 22.16
CA ASP A 64 -11.69 -1.18 23.39
C ASP A 64 -10.94 -1.75 24.59
N THR A 65 -10.51 -3.01 24.54
CA THR A 65 -9.68 -3.66 25.55
C THR A 65 -8.17 -3.57 25.25
N LYS A 66 -7.80 -2.87 24.17
CA LYS A 66 -6.45 -2.73 23.64
C LYS A 66 -5.86 -4.02 23.09
N GLN A 67 -6.69 -4.92 22.63
CA GLN A 67 -6.26 -6.12 21.94
C GLN A 67 -6.13 -5.85 20.44
N PRO A 68 -4.99 -6.20 19.80
CA PRO A 68 -4.84 -6.12 18.36
C PRO A 68 -5.90 -6.94 17.65
N THR A 69 -6.60 -6.32 16.71
CA THR A 69 -7.80 -6.91 16.10
C THR A 69 -7.91 -6.48 14.63
N LEU A 70 -8.23 -7.42 13.76
CA LEU A 70 -8.73 -7.12 12.43
C LEU A 70 -10.23 -6.89 12.50
N PHE A 71 -10.70 -5.86 11.84
CA PHE A 71 -12.10 -5.48 11.76
C PHE A 71 -12.61 -5.51 10.31
N GLN A 72 -13.91 -5.60 10.16
CA GLN A 72 -14.60 -5.31 8.92
C GLN A 72 -15.72 -4.29 9.13
N VAL A 73 -16.01 -3.52 8.09
CA VAL A 73 -17.09 -2.52 8.09
C VAL A 73 -17.64 -2.37 6.67
N SER A 74 -18.95 -2.17 6.54
CA SER A 74 -19.52 -1.73 5.25
C SER A 74 -18.92 -0.39 4.84
N SER A 75 -18.61 -0.18 3.57
CA SER A 75 -18.07 1.09 3.06
C SER A 75 -19.09 2.25 3.02
N GLN A 76 -20.31 2.02 3.52
CA GLN A 76 -21.36 3.03 3.57
C GLN A 76 -21.19 3.95 4.79
N PRO A 77 -21.45 5.27 4.68
CA PRO A 77 -21.40 6.19 5.79
C PRO A 77 -22.27 5.75 6.98
N GLY A 78 -21.74 5.92 8.20
CA GLY A 78 -22.44 5.59 9.44
C GLY A 78 -22.49 4.10 9.78
N SER A 79 -21.70 3.27 9.08
CA SER A 79 -21.61 1.84 9.35
C SER A 79 -20.88 1.56 10.66
N THR A 80 -21.23 0.45 11.31
CA THR A 80 -20.57 -0.03 12.53
C THR A 80 -19.55 -1.10 12.18
N ALA A 81 -18.33 -0.94 12.67
CA ALA A 81 -17.27 -1.94 12.51
C ALA A 81 -17.54 -3.16 13.42
N THR A 82 -17.17 -4.33 12.92
CA THR A 82 -17.28 -5.59 13.67
C THR A 82 -15.93 -6.31 13.69
N PRO A 83 -15.51 -6.89 14.84
CA PRO A 83 -14.31 -7.70 14.92
C PRO A 83 -14.38 -8.89 13.96
N LEU A 84 -13.25 -9.19 13.31
CA LEU A 84 -13.07 -10.30 12.37
C LEU A 84 -12.14 -11.37 12.93
N ALA A 85 -10.98 -10.94 13.44
CA ALA A 85 -9.97 -11.78 14.09
C ALA A 85 -9.27 -10.96 15.16
N ALA A 86 -9.06 -11.53 16.35
CA ALA A 86 -8.47 -10.82 17.50
C ALA A 86 -7.49 -11.71 18.26
N GLY A 87 -6.51 -11.06 18.89
CA GLY A 87 -5.53 -11.70 19.76
C GLY A 87 -4.46 -12.50 19.02
N ASP A 88 -3.77 -13.37 19.76
CA ASP A 88 -2.64 -14.15 19.27
C ASP A 88 -2.95 -14.86 17.94
N PRO A 89 -2.06 -14.74 16.91
CA PRO A 89 -0.73 -14.16 16.94
C PRO A 89 -0.64 -12.66 16.53
N LEU A 90 -1.74 -11.90 16.52
CA LEU A 90 -1.70 -10.45 16.26
C LEU A 90 -1.13 -9.73 17.48
N GLU A 91 -0.05 -8.97 17.29
CA GLU A 91 0.61 -8.19 18.34
C GLU A 91 0.70 -6.69 18.01
N ALA A 92 1.17 -6.36 16.82
CA ALA A 92 1.30 -4.99 16.32
C ALA A 92 1.06 -4.93 14.80
N PRO A 93 -0.17 -5.18 14.33
CA PRO A 93 -0.50 -5.17 12.92
C PRO A 93 -0.37 -3.75 12.35
N ILE A 94 0.43 -3.59 11.28
CA ILE A 94 0.75 -2.27 10.71
C ILE A 94 0.38 -2.17 9.24
N GLY A 95 0.51 -3.22 8.46
CA GLY A 95 0.16 -3.26 7.04
C GLY A 95 -0.85 -4.36 6.75
N LEU A 96 -1.77 -4.11 5.82
CA LEU A 96 -2.84 -5.03 5.48
C LEU A 96 -3.04 -5.09 3.97
N VAL A 97 -3.15 -6.30 3.40
CA VAL A 97 -3.52 -6.50 2.00
C VAL A 97 -4.44 -7.70 1.84
N MET A 98 -5.27 -7.67 0.81
CA MET A 98 -6.19 -8.75 0.48
C MET A 98 -5.68 -9.57 -0.71
N SER A 99 -5.88 -10.89 -0.67
CA SER A 99 -5.64 -11.78 -1.81
C SER A 99 -6.46 -11.38 -3.04
N CYS A 100 -6.02 -11.78 -4.22
CA CYS A 100 -6.68 -11.41 -5.47
C CYS A 100 -8.13 -11.92 -5.57
N ASP A 101 -8.42 -13.06 -4.97
CA ASP A 101 -9.78 -13.64 -4.90
C ASP A 101 -10.65 -13.05 -3.79
N GLY A 102 -10.07 -12.20 -2.93
CA GLY A 102 -10.76 -11.56 -1.82
C GLY A 102 -11.01 -12.48 -0.62
N ALA A 103 -10.42 -13.67 -0.58
CA ALA A 103 -10.71 -14.67 0.45
C ALA A 103 -9.80 -14.57 1.68
N THR A 104 -8.60 -14.03 1.53
CA THR A 104 -7.57 -13.98 2.57
C THR A 104 -7.06 -12.55 2.78
N LEU A 105 -6.90 -12.17 4.02
CA LEU A 105 -6.17 -10.98 4.46
C LEU A 105 -4.75 -11.38 4.86
N TYR A 106 -3.75 -10.68 4.35
CA TYR A 106 -2.36 -10.81 4.79
C TYR A 106 -1.98 -9.56 5.59
N VAL A 107 -1.29 -9.78 6.69
CA VAL A 107 -0.96 -8.75 7.67
C VAL A 107 0.55 -8.70 7.88
N ALA A 108 1.14 -7.53 7.73
CA ALA A 108 2.47 -7.25 8.24
C ALA A 108 2.34 -6.88 9.72
N ASP A 109 2.86 -7.70 10.61
CA ASP A 109 2.83 -7.52 12.04
C ASP A 109 4.24 -7.28 12.57
N MET A 110 4.45 -6.13 13.20
CA MET A 110 5.77 -5.72 13.74
C MET A 110 5.98 -6.19 15.19
N GLY A 111 5.05 -6.90 15.77
CA GLY A 111 5.10 -7.37 17.15
C GLY A 111 6.23 -8.37 17.42
N GLY A 112 6.54 -8.58 18.71
CA GLY A 112 7.66 -9.42 19.13
C GLY A 112 9.03 -8.91 18.70
N GLU A 113 10.05 -9.75 18.73
CA GLU A 113 11.42 -9.39 18.34
C GLU A 113 11.59 -9.24 16.83
N ALA A 114 11.02 -10.15 16.07
CA ALA A 114 11.22 -10.24 14.62
C ALA A 114 10.03 -9.75 13.81
N GLY A 115 8.85 -9.65 14.40
CA GLY A 115 7.60 -9.49 13.65
C GLY A 115 7.24 -10.74 12.85
N ALA A 116 6.13 -10.68 12.13
CA ALA A 116 5.67 -11.78 11.28
C ALA A 116 4.80 -11.28 10.12
N ILE A 117 4.72 -12.06 9.06
CA ILE A 117 3.60 -11.96 8.13
C ILE A 117 2.55 -12.98 8.54
N LEU A 118 1.34 -12.49 8.80
CA LEU A 118 0.20 -13.30 9.21
C LEU A 118 -0.82 -13.39 8.08
N GLN A 119 -1.75 -14.34 8.19
CA GLN A 119 -2.89 -14.48 7.30
C GLN A 119 -4.17 -14.77 8.11
N ALA A 120 -5.30 -14.26 7.65
CA ALA A 120 -6.60 -14.50 8.23
C ALA A 120 -7.68 -14.64 7.14
N PRO A 121 -8.71 -15.48 7.31
CA PRO A 121 -9.82 -15.53 6.36
C PRO A 121 -10.60 -14.22 6.37
N ALA A 122 -10.92 -13.66 5.18
CA ALA A 122 -11.75 -12.47 5.07
C ALA A 122 -13.20 -12.69 5.53
N ALA A 123 -13.63 -13.95 5.63
CA ALA A 123 -14.92 -14.34 6.19
C ALA A 123 -14.94 -14.42 7.73
N GLY A 124 -13.80 -14.15 8.38
CA GLY A 124 -13.60 -14.29 9.83
C GLY A 124 -12.99 -15.61 10.24
N GLY A 125 -12.31 -15.59 11.37
CA GLY A 125 -11.59 -16.73 11.93
C GLY A 125 -10.23 -16.31 12.49
N ALA A 126 -9.50 -17.25 13.10
CA ALA A 126 -8.21 -16.96 13.72
C ALA A 126 -7.17 -16.56 12.67
N ALA A 127 -6.36 -15.55 13.01
CA ALA A 127 -5.13 -15.27 12.28
C ALA A 127 -4.09 -16.39 12.54
N THR A 128 -3.23 -16.64 11.57
CA THR A 128 -2.15 -17.63 11.67
C THR A 128 -0.89 -17.09 11.01
N ALA A 129 0.28 -17.55 11.46
CA ALA A 129 1.53 -17.18 10.82
C ALA A 129 1.62 -17.76 9.40
N LEU A 130 2.04 -16.95 8.45
CA LEU A 130 2.31 -17.38 7.07
C LEU A 130 3.54 -18.30 6.98
N GLY A 131 4.45 -18.22 7.97
CA GLY A 131 5.71 -18.94 7.94
C GLY A 131 6.75 -18.34 7.01
N ALA A 132 6.67 -17.04 6.74
CA ALA A 132 7.70 -16.29 6.02
C ALA A 132 8.99 -16.22 6.86
N THR A 133 10.15 -16.35 6.21
CA THR A 133 11.46 -16.27 6.85
C THR A 133 12.38 -15.32 6.10
N GLY A 134 13.41 -14.76 6.78
CA GLY A 134 14.38 -13.85 6.17
C GLY A 134 13.94 -12.39 6.12
N ILE A 135 12.80 -12.06 6.72
CA ILE A 135 12.32 -10.69 6.92
C ILE A 135 12.13 -10.43 8.41
N VAL A 136 12.57 -9.26 8.86
CA VAL A 136 12.42 -8.80 10.25
C VAL A 136 11.58 -7.54 10.26
N ARG A 137 10.63 -7.45 11.20
CA ARG A 137 9.74 -6.30 11.40
C ARG A 137 9.05 -5.82 10.12
N PRO A 138 8.26 -6.69 9.46
CA PRO A 138 7.57 -6.31 8.23
C PRO A 138 6.62 -5.12 8.49
N GLY A 139 6.67 -4.10 7.63
CA GLY A 139 5.87 -2.88 7.74
C GLY A 139 4.76 -2.81 6.68
N GLY A 140 5.08 -2.31 5.50
CA GLY A 140 4.14 -2.33 4.37
C GLY A 140 4.02 -3.71 3.75
N ILE A 141 2.84 -4.02 3.22
CA ILE A 141 2.59 -5.28 2.51
C ILE A 141 1.70 -5.03 1.28
N ALA A 142 1.98 -5.65 0.17
CA ALA A 142 1.19 -5.57 -1.06
C ALA A 142 1.12 -6.93 -1.77
N MET A 143 0.07 -7.14 -2.53
CA MET A 143 -0.07 -8.34 -3.38
C MET A 143 0.71 -8.14 -4.67
N GLY A 144 1.51 -9.13 -5.06
CA GLY A 144 2.15 -9.15 -6.36
C GLY A 144 1.16 -9.33 -7.51
N PRO A 145 1.52 -8.90 -8.73
CA PRO A 145 0.63 -8.96 -9.89
C PRO A 145 0.28 -10.38 -10.33
N ASP A 146 1.09 -11.34 -9.98
CA ASP A 146 0.88 -12.77 -10.25
C ASP A 146 -0.12 -13.44 -9.29
N CYS A 147 -0.54 -12.73 -8.23
CA CYS A 147 -1.38 -13.25 -7.14
C CYS A 147 -0.77 -14.45 -6.38
N LYS A 148 0.52 -14.71 -6.54
CA LYS A 148 1.24 -15.83 -5.91
C LYS A 148 2.35 -15.36 -4.97
N SER A 149 2.69 -14.08 -5.04
CA SER A 149 3.66 -13.46 -4.17
C SER A 149 3.07 -12.26 -3.44
N LEU A 150 3.60 -12.00 -2.25
CA LEU A 150 3.45 -10.78 -1.49
C LEU A 150 4.75 -10.00 -1.59
N PHE A 151 4.65 -8.70 -1.66
CA PHE A 151 5.79 -7.83 -1.42
C PHE A 151 5.64 -7.24 -0.02
N ALA A 152 6.76 -7.11 0.69
CA ALA A 152 6.76 -6.51 2.02
C ALA A 152 8.00 -5.64 2.23
N THR A 153 7.83 -4.50 2.87
CA THR A 153 8.93 -3.71 3.41
C THR A 153 9.31 -4.25 4.80
N GLY A 154 10.56 -4.13 5.17
CA GLY A 154 11.03 -4.61 6.47
C GLY A 154 12.54 -4.45 6.58
N LEU A 155 13.14 -5.23 7.48
CA LEU A 155 14.57 -5.21 7.73
C LEU A 155 15.20 -6.58 7.44
N LEU A 156 16.46 -6.56 7.04
CA LEU A 156 17.33 -7.72 7.14
C LEU A 156 17.71 -7.98 8.62
N SER A 157 18.31 -9.12 8.90
CA SER A 157 18.74 -9.48 10.27
C SER A 157 19.81 -8.56 10.86
N ASP A 158 20.53 -7.82 10.01
CA ASP A 158 21.50 -6.82 10.43
C ASP A 158 20.90 -5.40 10.61
N GLY A 159 19.58 -5.27 10.42
CA GLY A 159 18.85 -4.01 10.52
C GLY A 159 18.82 -3.18 9.24
N THR A 160 19.36 -3.67 8.12
CA THR A 160 19.32 -2.95 6.84
C THR A 160 17.87 -2.92 6.30
N PRO A 161 17.33 -1.72 5.96
CA PRO A 161 16.01 -1.61 5.33
C PRO A 161 15.95 -2.30 3.97
N ALA A 162 14.85 -2.98 3.69
CA ALA A 162 14.73 -3.72 2.45
C ALA A 162 13.26 -3.88 1.98
N LEU A 163 13.13 -4.15 0.68
CA LEU A 163 11.94 -4.64 0.04
C LEU A 163 12.12 -6.13 -0.25
N PHE A 164 11.12 -6.91 0.10
CA PHE A 164 11.11 -8.37 -0.04
C PHE A 164 9.97 -8.83 -0.93
N GLU A 165 10.17 -9.94 -1.59
CA GLU A 165 9.12 -10.76 -2.20
C GLU A 165 8.99 -12.06 -1.40
N VAL A 166 7.75 -12.40 -1.02
CA VAL A 166 7.41 -13.53 -0.16
C VAL A 166 6.35 -14.38 -0.84
N PRO A 167 6.52 -15.70 -1.00
CA PRO A 167 5.46 -16.54 -1.54
C PRO A 167 4.20 -16.50 -0.67
N VAL A 168 3.00 -16.49 -1.26
CA VAL A 168 1.73 -16.57 -0.49
C VAL A 168 1.58 -17.89 0.27
N ALA A 169 2.37 -18.90 -0.07
CA ALA A 169 2.45 -20.17 0.65
C ALA A 169 3.42 -20.14 1.85
N GLY A 170 4.06 -19.00 2.11
CA GLY A 170 5.13 -18.88 3.10
C GLY A 170 6.49 -19.35 2.60
N GLY A 171 7.47 -19.40 3.50
CA GLY A 171 8.84 -19.81 3.19
C GLY A 171 9.82 -18.63 3.13
N ALA A 172 10.97 -18.83 2.48
CA ALA A 172 12.04 -17.84 2.44
C ALA A 172 11.66 -16.63 1.59
N ALA A 173 11.79 -15.44 2.16
CA ALA A 173 11.67 -14.17 1.44
C ALA A 173 12.89 -13.94 0.53
N ARG A 174 12.65 -13.42 -0.66
CA ARG A 174 13.69 -12.96 -1.59
C ARG A 174 13.84 -11.45 -1.42
N VAL A 175 15.06 -11.00 -1.24
CA VAL A 175 15.35 -9.55 -1.24
C VAL A 175 15.22 -9.04 -2.68
N VAL A 176 14.37 -8.02 -2.87
CA VAL A 176 14.21 -7.30 -4.14
C VAL A 176 15.16 -6.11 -4.17
N TYR A 177 15.15 -5.29 -3.09
CA TYR A 177 16.00 -4.12 -2.95
C TYR A 177 16.43 -3.98 -1.48
N GLN A 178 17.64 -3.43 -1.21
CA GLN A 178 18.12 -3.24 0.15
C GLN A 178 19.03 -2.02 0.30
N GLY A 179 19.02 -1.44 1.50
CA GLY A 179 19.89 -0.33 1.86
C GLY A 179 19.47 1.00 1.27
N ALA A 180 20.43 1.93 1.19
CA ALA A 180 20.14 3.29 0.71
C ALA A 180 19.59 3.30 -0.71
N PRO A 181 18.61 4.19 -1.02
CA PRO A 181 18.18 5.31 -0.18
C PRO A 181 17.06 4.97 0.83
N LEU A 182 16.64 3.70 0.97
CA LEU A 182 15.66 3.33 1.97
C LEU A 182 16.20 3.52 3.39
N THR A 183 15.36 4.08 4.26
CA THR A 183 15.66 4.36 5.67
C THR A 183 14.62 3.76 6.62
N SER A 184 13.35 4.02 6.37
CA SER A 184 12.22 3.52 7.14
C SER A 184 11.02 3.26 6.20
N PRO A 185 11.13 2.29 5.29
CA PRO A 185 10.07 2.00 4.33
C PRO A 185 8.89 1.33 5.04
N THR A 186 7.68 1.85 4.82
CA THR A 186 6.46 1.36 5.49
C THR A 186 5.27 1.17 4.55
N GLY A 187 4.86 2.20 3.79
CA GLY A 187 3.76 2.06 2.83
C GLY A 187 4.21 1.35 1.55
N LEU A 188 3.35 0.54 0.95
CA LEU A 188 3.71 -0.25 -0.23
C LEU A 188 2.52 -0.49 -1.14
N HIS A 189 2.70 -0.26 -2.44
CA HIS A 189 1.83 -0.73 -3.51
C HIS A 189 2.69 -1.42 -4.57
N VAL A 190 2.16 -2.44 -5.24
CA VAL A 190 2.82 -3.09 -6.39
C VAL A 190 1.86 -3.04 -7.56
N ASP A 191 2.32 -2.50 -8.68
CA ASP A 191 1.52 -2.36 -9.88
C ASP A 191 1.51 -3.64 -10.75
N SER A 192 0.76 -3.60 -11.85
CA SER A 192 0.62 -4.74 -12.77
C SER A 192 1.91 -5.11 -13.52
N GLN A 193 2.91 -4.24 -13.50
CA GLN A 193 4.24 -4.49 -14.10
C GLN A 193 5.24 -4.99 -13.06
N GLY A 194 4.84 -5.08 -11.79
CA GLY A 194 5.69 -5.50 -10.69
C GLY A 194 6.59 -4.40 -10.13
N VAL A 195 6.34 -3.13 -10.50
CA VAL A 195 7.03 -2.00 -9.88
C VAL A 195 6.46 -1.81 -8.47
N ALA A 196 7.34 -1.77 -7.49
CA ALA A 196 6.99 -1.49 -6.11
C ALA A 196 7.08 0.02 -5.81
N TRP A 197 5.97 0.58 -5.34
CA TRP A 197 5.83 1.99 -4.94
C TRP A 197 5.94 2.03 -3.42
N VAL A 198 7.09 2.49 -2.94
CA VAL A 198 7.48 2.41 -1.53
C VAL A 198 7.45 3.79 -0.89
N MET A 199 6.64 3.95 0.14
CA MET A 199 6.65 5.12 1.00
C MET A 199 7.69 4.94 2.10
N ASP A 200 8.61 5.89 2.22
CA ASP A 200 9.65 5.89 3.24
C ASP A 200 9.55 7.16 4.10
N HIS A 201 9.28 6.98 5.39
CA HIS A 201 9.01 8.10 6.31
C HIS A 201 10.20 8.98 6.60
N HIS A 202 11.40 8.43 6.58
CA HIS A 202 12.61 9.10 7.05
C HIS A 202 13.70 9.23 5.99
N ALA A 203 13.37 9.00 4.71
CA ALA A 203 14.36 9.09 3.64
C ALA A 203 15.04 10.46 3.51
N GLN A 204 14.42 11.53 4.05
CA GLN A 204 15.02 12.89 4.13
C GLN A 204 15.47 13.28 5.53
N GLY A 205 15.71 12.31 6.41
CA GLY A 205 16.18 12.51 7.78
C GLY A 205 15.06 12.39 8.83
N PRO A 206 15.43 12.31 10.12
CA PRO A 206 14.50 11.93 11.20
C PRO A 206 13.38 12.96 11.46
N GLU A 207 13.61 14.23 11.11
CA GLU A 207 12.59 15.28 11.16
C GLU A 207 12.05 15.60 9.75
N GLY A 208 12.52 14.81 8.76
CA GLY A 208 12.26 15.05 7.36
C GLY A 208 10.91 14.58 6.93
N ALA A 209 10.54 15.08 5.78
CA ALA A 209 9.44 14.55 5.04
C ALA A 209 9.80 13.18 4.44
N GLY A 210 8.80 12.38 4.20
CA GLY A 210 8.96 11.12 3.52
C GLY A 210 9.16 11.28 2.01
N VAL A 211 9.49 10.16 1.40
CA VAL A 211 9.71 10.04 -0.05
C VAL A 211 8.90 8.85 -0.58
N LEU A 212 8.29 9.03 -1.73
CA LEU A 212 7.77 7.93 -2.53
C LEU A 212 8.84 7.48 -3.51
N PHE A 213 9.24 6.22 -3.43
CA PHE A 213 10.15 5.57 -4.37
C PHE A 213 9.40 4.64 -5.32
N ALA A 214 9.87 4.55 -6.57
CA ALA A 214 9.54 3.48 -7.49
C ALA A 214 10.74 2.52 -7.58
N ILE A 215 10.51 1.24 -7.32
CA ILE A 215 11.52 0.18 -7.38
C ILE A 215 11.08 -0.83 -8.43
N PRO A 216 11.79 -0.97 -9.57
CA PRO A 216 11.47 -1.94 -10.60
C PRO A 216 11.50 -3.39 -10.07
N ALA A 217 10.81 -4.31 -10.74
CA ALA A 217 10.69 -5.71 -10.34
C ALA A 217 12.05 -6.43 -10.23
N ASP A 218 13.06 -5.97 -10.97
CA ASP A 218 14.44 -6.49 -10.91
C ASP A 218 15.26 -5.89 -9.74
N GLY A 219 14.72 -4.90 -9.04
CA GLY A 219 15.38 -4.25 -7.90
C GLY A 219 16.61 -3.43 -8.28
N SER A 220 16.75 -3.00 -9.53
CA SER A 220 17.97 -2.34 -10.03
C SER A 220 18.17 -0.93 -9.47
N THR A 221 17.09 -0.21 -9.17
CA THR A 221 17.10 1.18 -8.68
C THR A 221 16.01 1.42 -7.63
N ALA A 222 16.10 2.54 -6.93
CA ALA A 222 15.02 3.13 -6.14
C ALA A 222 14.90 4.59 -6.55
N ASP A 223 14.02 4.86 -7.51
CA ASP A 223 13.89 6.16 -8.12
C ASP A 223 12.90 7.03 -7.34
N VAL A 224 13.28 8.29 -7.05
CA VAL A 224 12.42 9.24 -6.35
C VAL A 224 11.29 9.70 -7.27
N VAL A 225 10.05 9.50 -6.84
CA VAL A 225 8.83 9.93 -7.53
C VAL A 225 8.28 11.21 -6.93
N ALA A 226 8.20 11.27 -5.61
CA ALA A 226 7.79 12.45 -4.88
C ALA A 226 8.55 12.55 -3.56
N SER A 227 8.79 13.77 -3.11
CA SER A 227 9.51 14.06 -1.88
C SER A 227 8.81 15.16 -1.07
N ASN A 228 9.31 15.45 0.13
CA ASN A 228 8.70 16.39 1.05
C ASN A 228 7.28 16.00 1.48
N LEU A 229 6.99 14.70 1.53
CA LEU A 229 5.70 14.16 1.91
C LEU A 229 5.62 14.07 3.45
N ARG A 230 4.61 14.71 4.04
CA ARG A 230 4.33 14.61 5.48
C ARG A 230 3.21 13.60 5.66
N MET A 231 3.51 12.44 6.20
CA MET A 231 2.56 11.33 6.34
C MET A 231 2.43 10.84 7.77
N GLY A 232 1.27 10.26 8.08
CA GLY A 232 1.07 9.43 9.26
C GLY A 232 1.73 8.05 9.09
N THR A 233 1.80 7.28 10.15
CA THR A 233 2.35 5.91 10.15
C THR A 233 1.21 4.90 10.02
N PRO A 234 1.30 3.93 9.10
CA PRO A 234 2.42 3.52 8.24
C PRO A 234 2.60 4.29 6.93
N GLY A 235 1.67 5.18 6.55
CA GLY A 235 1.73 5.91 5.29
C GLY A 235 1.33 5.04 4.09
N GLY A 236 0.04 5.03 3.76
CA GLY A 236 -0.47 4.25 2.64
C GLY A 236 -0.12 4.86 1.28
N VAL A 237 -0.07 4.02 0.26
CA VAL A 237 0.00 4.45 -1.14
C VAL A 237 -0.81 3.52 -2.00
N SER A 238 -1.49 4.05 -3.00
CA SER A 238 -2.18 3.27 -4.03
C SER A 238 -2.09 4.00 -5.36
N LEU A 239 -2.12 3.25 -6.46
CA LEU A 239 -2.19 3.82 -7.79
C LEU A 239 -3.62 3.83 -8.32
N THR A 240 -3.90 4.79 -9.20
CA THR A 240 -5.08 4.73 -10.08
C THR A 240 -4.89 3.71 -11.20
N ALA A 241 -5.96 3.34 -11.88
CA ALA A 241 -5.93 2.44 -13.02
C ALA A 241 -4.91 2.91 -14.08
N GLY A 242 -4.17 1.95 -14.62
CA GLY A 242 -3.09 2.26 -15.59
C GLY A 242 -1.82 2.84 -14.96
N GLY A 243 -1.75 2.98 -13.63
CA GLY A 243 -0.54 3.42 -12.93
C GLY A 243 -0.19 4.90 -13.12
N GLY A 244 -1.12 5.72 -13.62
CA GLY A 244 -0.82 7.12 -13.97
C GLY A 244 -0.71 8.07 -12.79
N THR A 245 -1.36 7.77 -11.66
CA THR A 245 -1.38 8.65 -10.48
C THR A 245 -1.19 7.86 -9.20
N ALA A 246 -0.26 8.29 -8.36
CA ALA A 246 -0.11 7.80 -7.00
C ALA A 246 -0.95 8.64 -6.03
N VAL A 247 -1.71 7.98 -5.16
CA VAL A 247 -2.57 8.62 -4.14
C VAL A 247 -2.08 8.21 -2.75
N MET A 248 -1.92 9.19 -1.88
CA MET A 248 -1.34 9.02 -0.54
C MET A 248 -2.06 9.88 0.48
N PRO A 249 -2.25 9.40 1.73
CA PRO A 249 -2.66 10.26 2.84
C PRO A 249 -1.44 11.06 3.33
N THR A 250 -1.59 12.38 3.44
CA THR A 250 -0.51 13.27 3.86
C THR A 250 -1.05 14.43 4.71
N ARG A 251 -0.15 15.31 5.13
CA ARG A 251 -0.48 16.60 5.74
C ARG A 251 0.18 17.73 4.94
N ASP A 252 -0.45 18.89 4.95
CA ASP A 252 0.14 20.13 4.41
C ASP A 252 1.24 20.71 5.35
N SER A 253 1.78 21.87 5.00
CA SER A 253 2.80 22.55 5.79
C SER A 253 2.31 22.99 7.18
N ASP A 254 1.01 23.21 7.32
CA ASP A 254 0.38 23.66 8.56
C ASP A 254 -0.09 22.49 9.43
N GLY A 255 0.09 21.24 8.94
CA GLY A 255 -0.28 20.01 9.62
C GLY A 255 -1.70 19.54 9.33
N ASN A 256 -2.47 20.21 8.45
CA ASN A 256 -3.80 19.79 8.10
C ASN A 256 -3.78 18.54 7.22
N ALA A 257 -4.69 17.63 7.48
CA ALA A 257 -4.81 16.37 6.74
C ALA A 257 -5.33 16.59 5.30
N GLN A 258 -4.77 15.85 4.38
CA GLN A 258 -5.14 15.84 2.97
C GLN A 258 -4.85 14.49 2.31
N LEU A 259 -5.47 14.25 1.15
CA LEU A 259 -5.02 13.21 0.22
C LEU A 259 -4.20 13.89 -0.88
N THR A 260 -2.97 13.47 -1.03
CA THR A 260 -2.06 13.95 -2.09
C THR A 260 -2.07 12.98 -3.24
N SER A 261 -2.28 13.51 -4.44
CA SER A 261 -2.18 12.77 -5.71
C SER A 261 -1.01 13.29 -6.51
N VAL A 262 -0.18 12.40 -7.02
CA VAL A 262 1.00 12.72 -7.84
C VAL A 262 0.82 12.08 -9.21
N ASP A 263 0.70 12.88 -10.25
CA ASP A 263 0.79 12.40 -11.64
C ASP A 263 2.22 11.95 -11.91
N ILE A 264 2.39 10.66 -12.22
CA ILE A 264 3.71 10.04 -12.30
C ILE A 264 4.49 10.51 -13.52
N ALA A 265 3.80 10.82 -14.61
CA ALA A 265 4.46 11.24 -15.86
C ALA A 265 4.96 12.69 -15.80
N THR A 266 4.23 13.57 -15.11
CA THR A 266 4.52 15.00 -15.05
C THR A 266 5.10 15.47 -13.73
N GLY A 267 4.97 14.68 -12.67
CA GLY A 267 5.28 15.08 -11.28
C GLY A 267 4.29 16.11 -10.72
N THR A 268 3.16 16.33 -11.38
CA THR A 268 2.15 17.29 -10.91
C THR A 268 1.50 16.79 -9.64
N VAL A 269 1.49 17.63 -8.60
CA VAL A 269 0.88 17.33 -7.30
C VAL A 269 -0.46 18.03 -7.19
N THR A 270 -1.49 17.28 -6.77
CA THR A 270 -2.82 17.79 -6.44
C THR A 270 -3.20 17.36 -5.03
N ASN A 271 -3.82 18.22 -4.26
CA ASN A 271 -4.20 17.95 -2.88
C ASN A 271 -5.72 18.08 -2.72
N LEU A 272 -6.32 17.08 -2.12
CA LEU A 272 -7.70 17.07 -1.65
C LEU A 272 -7.70 17.25 -0.14
N ALA A 273 -8.22 18.37 0.34
CA ALA A 273 -8.32 18.64 1.77
C ALA A 273 -9.25 17.61 2.46
N ALA A 274 -8.82 17.12 3.62
CA ALA A 274 -9.55 16.17 4.45
C ALA A 274 -9.71 16.73 5.88
N PRO A 275 -10.48 17.82 6.07
CA PRO A 275 -10.51 18.58 7.32
C PRO A 275 -11.04 17.81 8.53
N ASP A 276 -11.77 16.70 8.29
CA ASP A 276 -12.27 15.83 9.35
C ASP A 276 -11.27 14.78 9.81
N MET A 277 -10.09 14.72 9.17
CA MET A 277 -8.99 13.84 9.56
C MET A 277 -7.96 14.59 10.41
N THR A 278 -7.33 13.85 11.32
CA THR A 278 -6.24 14.34 12.19
C THR A 278 -4.90 13.73 11.83
N ASP A 279 -4.83 12.39 11.73
CA ASP A 279 -3.63 11.64 11.40
C ASP A 279 -3.92 10.60 10.30
N PRO A 280 -4.04 11.04 9.04
CA PRO A 280 -4.27 10.13 7.93
C PRO A 280 -3.07 9.21 7.75
N ALA A 281 -3.29 7.88 7.81
CA ALA A 281 -2.24 6.88 7.86
C ALA A 281 -2.30 5.90 6.68
N GLY A 282 -3.02 4.78 6.79
CA GLY A 282 -3.13 3.79 5.71
C GLY A 282 -4.12 4.21 4.62
N LEU A 283 -3.83 3.86 3.37
CA LEU A 283 -4.73 4.05 2.23
C LEU A 283 -4.53 2.93 1.22
N ARG A 284 -5.64 2.32 0.76
CA ARG A 284 -5.63 1.34 -0.34
C ARG A 284 -6.89 1.41 -1.17
N SER A 285 -6.71 1.24 -2.49
CA SER A 285 -7.81 1.16 -3.44
C SER A 285 -8.49 -0.22 -3.44
N ALA A 286 -9.77 -0.23 -3.80
CA ALA A 286 -10.46 -1.45 -4.20
C ALA A 286 -9.96 -1.91 -5.59
N ARG A 287 -9.91 -3.24 -5.81
CA ARG A 287 -9.42 -3.78 -7.09
C ARG A 287 -10.42 -3.66 -8.25
N LYS A 288 -11.72 -3.51 -7.95
CA LYS A 288 -12.79 -3.52 -8.97
C LYS A 288 -13.85 -2.46 -8.69
N ALA A 289 -13.48 -1.40 -7.99
CA ALA A 289 -14.37 -0.28 -7.69
C ALA A 289 -13.56 1.00 -7.51
N GLY A 290 -14.12 2.13 -7.90
CA GLY A 290 -13.48 3.45 -7.84
C GLY A 290 -13.40 4.02 -6.42
N VAL A 291 -13.00 3.24 -5.42
CA VAL A 291 -12.96 3.66 -4.03
C VAL A 291 -11.63 3.33 -3.36
N PHE A 292 -11.25 4.17 -2.40
CA PHE A 292 -10.13 3.96 -1.49
C PHE A 292 -10.65 3.84 -0.06
N ALA A 293 -10.14 2.85 0.68
CA ALA A 293 -10.26 2.81 2.13
C ALA A 293 -9.12 3.63 2.73
N VAL A 294 -9.43 4.53 3.66
CA VAL A 294 -8.46 5.41 4.32
C VAL A 294 -8.67 5.33 5.82
N VAL A 295 -7.60 5.29 6.59
CA VAL A 295 -7.66 5.31 8.04
C VAL A 295 -7.11 6.61 8.61
N ASP A 296 -7.71 7.06 9.70
CA ASP A 296 -7.19 8.10 10.57
C ASP A 296 -6.81 7.46 11.90
N SER A 297 -5.51 7.39 12.17
CA SER A 297 -4.97 6.68 13.31
C SER A 297 -5.29 7.38 14.64
N GLU A 298 -5.22 8.70 14.69
CA GLU A 298 -5.48 9.49 15.90
C GLU A 298 -6.98 9.65 16.17
N ALA A 299 -7.77 9.99 15.15
CA ALA A 299 -9.21 10.14 15.30
C ALA A 299 -9.95 8.80 15.45
N GLY A 300 -9.28 7.66 15.28
CA GLY A 300 -9.91 6.34 15.35
C GLY A 300 -11.06 6.21 14.35
N THR A 301 -10.81 6.52 13.09
CA THR A 301 -11.86 6.67 12.08
C THR A 301 -11.47 6.03 10.76
N ILE A 302 -12.45 5.43 10.09
CA ILE A 302 -12.34 4.89 8.73
C ILE A 302 -13.09 5.81 7.78
N TYR A 303 -12.45 6.12 6.67
CA TYR A 303 -13.01 6.95 5.60
C TYR A 303 -13.06 6.19 4.27
N ARG A 304 -13.97 6.63 3.42
CA ARG A 304 -14.07 6.30 2.00
C ARG A 304 -13.65 7.53 1.20
N ALA A 305 -12.71 7.36 0.27
CA ALA A 305 -12.39 8.38 -0.72
C ALA A 305 -12.74 7.87 -2.13
N GLU A 306 -13.31 8.74 -2.97
CA GLU A 306 -13.74 8.44 -4.33
C GLU A 306 -13.79 9.67 -5.25
#